data_ea6f59509d99345eddead546d566b74b
#
_entry.id   ea6f59509d99345eddead546d566b74b
#
_cell.length_a   1.000
_cell.length_b   1.000
_cell.length_c   1.000
_cell.angle_alpha   90.00
_cell.angle_beta   90.00
_cell.angle_gamma   90.00
#
_symmetry.space_group_name_H-M   'P 1'
#
loop_
_entity.id
_entity.type
_entity.pdbx_description
1 polymer ?
#
loop_
_entity_poly.entity_id
_entity_poly.type
_entity_poly.pdbx_seq_one_letter_code
_entity_poly.pdbx_strand_id
1 'polypeptide(L)'
;AYAMRVDTFPDDGEFAGSDPDLMFRQLIMEAGADIAILEPLAFGARLPEAAQASAIATNLWIDEHWLSSTTNWHQRWRGSISVAIEDPEGAAREIEKWAGHPYMAQILIKAEPRPSWGDPRYDPIWQAATKHDITVSCHLARGSFETLPIPPVGFPSYNHDFMVSYSLLAANQVMSLIFDGVFDRYPTLRIVLVEH
;
A
#
# COMPACT_ATOMS: atom_id res chain seq x y z
N ALA A 1 14.55 -4.24 -15.43
CA ALA A 1 14.93 -2.94 -14.85
C ALA A 1 13.73 -2.02 -14.92
N TYR A 2 13.25 -1.56 -13.80
CA TYR A 2 12.16 -0.58 -13.75
C TYR A 2 12.74 0.76 -14.18
N ALA A 3 12.04 1.45 -15.08
CA ALA A 3 12.41 2.78 -15.51
C ALA A 3 12.07 3.78 -14.37
N MET A 4 12.99 3.93 -13.43
CA MET A 4 12.94 5.02 -12.47
C MET A 4 13.62 6.25 -13.04
N ARG A 5 13.15 7.43 -12.68
CA ARG A 5 13.80 8.68 -13.06
C ARG A 5 15.18 8.75 -12.42
N VAL A 6 16.17 9.19 -13.17
CA VAL A 6 17.56 9.26 -12.69
C VAL A 6 17.71 10.22 -11.50
N ASP A 7 16.95 11.31 -11.50
CA ASP A 7 16.97 12.33 -10.46
C ASP A 7 16.33 11.92 -9.12
N THR A 8 15.74 10.70 -9.04
CA THR A 8 15.22 10.15 -7.79
C THR A 8 16.24 9.32 -7.01
N PHE A 9 17.41 9.09 -7.60
CA PHE A 9 18.50 8.42 -6.91
C PHE A 9 19.35 9.44 -6.14
N PRO A 10 19.68 9.21 -4.88
CA PRO A 10 20.62 10.06 -4.15
C PRO A 10 22.05 9.91 -4.70
N ASP A 11 22.87 10.94 -4.49
CA ASP A 11 24.24 11.03 -5.03
C ASP A 11 25.20 9.97 -4.44
N ASP A 12 24.85 9.39 -3.28
CA ASP A 12 25.62 8.33 -2.62
C ASP A 12 25.42 6.94 -3.24
N GLY A 13 24.49 6.82 -4.21
CA GLY A 13 24.22 5.58 -4.92
C GLY A 13 23.21 4.66 -4.25
N GLU A 14 22.55 5.10 -3.21
CA GLU A 14 21.43 4.39 -2.59
C GLU A 14 20.21 4.30 -3.52
N PHE A 15 19.18 3.58 -3.09
CA PHE A 15 17.99 3.36 -3.90
C PHE A 15 17.17 4.64 -4.11
N ALA A 16 16.49 4.73 -5.24
CA ALA A 16 15.55 5.81 -5.50
C ALA A 16 14.48 5.86 -4.39
N GLY A 17 14.27 7.06 -3.83
CA GLY A 17 13.31 7.27 -2.75
C GLY A 17 13.80 6.81 -1.37
N SER A 18 15.09 6.57 -1.17
CA SER A 18 15.66 6.21 0.14
C SER A 18 16.07 7.42 0.99
N ASP A 19 16.31 8.57 0.35
CA ASP A 19 16.78 9.79 1.01
C ASP A 19 15.60 10.74 1.32
N PRO A 20 15.24 10.91 2.61
CA PRO A 20 14.15 11.81 3.01
C PRO A 20 14.39 13.27 2.65
N ASP A 21 15.64 13.74 2.69
CA ASP A 21 15.96 15.14 2.40
C ASP A 21 15.88 15.43 0.90
N LEU A 22 16.33 14.50 0.05
CA LEU A 22 16.14 14.57 -1.39
C LEU A 22 14.66 14.58 -1.75
N MET A 23 13.89 13.67 -1.18
CA MET A 23 12.44 13.61 -1.40
C MET A 23 11.72 14.86 -0.90
N PHE A 24 12.12 15.40 0.27
CA PHE A 24 11.55 16.64 0.78
C PHE A 24 11.80 17.81 -0.17
N ARG A 25 13.01 17.95 -0.67
CA ARG A 25 13.34 18.98 -1.65
C ARG A 25 12.49 18.86 -2.91
N GLN A 26 12.43 17.66 -3.50
CA GLN A 26 11.72 17.43 -4.76
C GLN A 26 10.20 17.53 -4.64
N LEU A 27 9.60 16.91 -3.64
CA LEU A 27 8.15 16.83 -3.52
C LEU A 27 7.54 18.04 -2.81
N ILE A 28 8.15 18.49 -1.74
CA ILE A 28 7.59 19.55 -0.92
C ILE A 28 8.04 20.91 -1.41
N MET A 29 9.35 21.10 -1.62
CA MET A 29 9.88 22.42 -1.94
C MET A 29 9.73 22.78 -3.42
N GLU A 30 10.05 21.86 -4.33
CA GLU A 30 10.07 22.11 -5.77
C GLU A 30 8.70 21.84 -6.41
N ALA A 31 8.05 20.72 -6.10
CA ALA A 31 6.74 20.40 -6.64
C ALA A 31 5.58 21.06 -5.88
N GLY A 32 5.82 21.60 -4.68
CA GLY A 32 4.83 22.34 -3.91
C GLY A 32 3.77 21.49 -3.24
N ALA A 33 4.03 20.21 -2.99
CA ALA A 33 3.12 19.36 -2.23
C ALA A 33 3.08 19.77 -0.75
N ASP A 34 1.90 19.87 -0.18
CA ASP A 34 1.76 20.18 1.25
C ASP A 34 2.07 19.00 2.14
N ILE A 35 1.65 17.81 1.73
CA ILE A 35 1.82 16.55 2.45
C ILE A 35 2.13 15.45 1.43
N ALA A 36 3.02 14.53 1.78
CA ALA A 36 3.24 13.32 1.01
C ALA A 36 2.98 12.09 1.89
N ILE A 37 2.25 11.13 1.33
CA ILE A 37 1.96 9.85 1.98
C ILE A 37 2.93 8.80 1.42
N LEU A 38 3.67 8.17 2.32
CA LEU A 38 4.67 7.15 1.97
C LEU A 38 4.00 5.79 1.85
N GLU A 39 4.18 5.14 0.72
CA GLU A 39 3.68 3.80 0.44
C GLU A 39 4.86 2.83 0.23
N PRO A 40 5.31 2.13 1.27
CA PRO A 40 6.39 1.16 1.15
C PRO A 40 5.87 -0.09 0.43
N LEU A 41 6.40 -0.35 -0.77
CA LEU A 41 5.97 -1.47 -1.61
C LEU A 41 6.68 -2.79 -1.24
N ALA A 42 6.65 -3.14 0.04
CA ALA A 42 7.31 -4.34 0.59
C ALA A 42 6.43 -5.60 0.50
N PHE A 43 5.81 -5.84 -0.66
CA PHE A 43 4.89 -6.95 -0.89
C PHE A 43 5.61 -8.13 -1.56
N GLY A 44 6.37 -8.92 -0.87
CA GLY A 44 7.14 -9.97 -1.56
C GLY A 44 6.93 -11.38 -1.00
N ALA A 45 6.50 -11.50 0.22
CA ALA A 45 6.39 -12.79 0.88
C ALA A 45 5.03 -13.46 0.60
N ARG A 46 5.07 -14.78 0.37
CA ARG A 46 3.87 -15.59 0.12
C ARG A 46 3.41 -16.37 1.34
N LEU A 47 4.34 -16.68 2.23
CA LEU A 47 4.03 -17.36 3.49
C LEU A 47 3.48 -16.35 4.48
N PRO A 48 2.34 -16.61 5.14
CA PRO A 48 1.70 -15.68 6.07
C PRO A 48 2.65 -15.13 7.13
N GLU A 49 3.47 -15.98 7.74
CA GLU A 49 4.42 -15.58 8.78
C GLU A 49 5.50 -14.63 8.24
N ALA A 50 6.00 -14.90 7.04
CA ALA A 50 7.02 -14.06 6.40
C ALA A 50 6.41 -12.73 5.93
N ALA A 51 5.19 -12.74 5.40
CA ALA A 51 4.47 -11.54 5.02
C ALA A 51 4.19 -10.65 6.23
N GLN A 52 3.74 -11.24 7.35
CA GLN A 52 3.49 -10.53 8.59
C GLN A 52 4.80 -9.94 9.18
N ALA A 53 5.88 -10.71 9.20
CA ALA A 53 7.18 -10.23 9.67
C ALA A 53 7.69 -9.06 8.81
N SER A 54 7.51 -9.13 7.48
CA SER A 54 7.84 -8.04 6.57
C SER A 54 7.02 -6.79 6.84
N ALA A 55 5.71 -6.93 7.03
CA ALA A 55 4.83 -5.80 7.35
C ALA A 55 5.23 -5.12 8.66
N ILE A 56 5.48 -5.89 9.72
CA ILE A 56 5.94 -5.38 11.02
C ILE A 56 7.27 -4.62 10.87
N ALA A 57 8.25 -5.21 10.19
CA ALA A 57 9.55 -4.58 9.97
C ALA A 57 9.44 -3.29 9.17
N THR A 58 8.58 -3.28 8.14
CA THR A 58 8.31 -2.10 7.32
C THR A 58 7.70 -0.96 8.14
N ASN A 59 6.72 -1.25 8.98
CA ASN A 59 6.08 -0.23 9.81
C ASN A 59 7.05 0.37 10.84
N LEU A 60 7.88 -0.47 11.46
CA LEU A 60 8.94 0.00 12.38
C LEU A 60 9.96 0.88 11.65
N TRP A 61 10.37 0.47 10.44
CA TRP A 61 11.32 1.24 9.64
C TRP A 61 10.74 2.59 9.19
N ILE A 62 9.48 2.62 8.74
CA ILE A 62 8.79 3.88 8.39
C ILE A 62 8.72 4.81 9.59
N ASP A 63 8.35 4.29 10.78
CA ASP A 63 8.28 5.08 12.00
C ASP A 63 9.65 5.67 12.36
N GLU A 64 10.68 4.84 12.40
CA GLU A 64 12.01 5.22 12.84
C GLU A 64 12.72 6.16 11.84
N HIS A 65 12.69 5.82 10.55
CA HIS A 65 13.49 6.54 9.54
C HIS A 65 12.75 7.72 8.91
N TRP A 66 11.42 7.66 8.76
CA TRP A 66 10.67 8.67 8.05
C TRP A 66 9.82 9.55 8.95
N LEU A 67 9.19 8.98 9.98
CA LEU A 67 8.24 9.70 10.82
C LEU A 67 8.84 10.19 12.14
N SER A 68 10.10 9.89 12.41
CA SER A 68 10.81 10.38 13.60
C SER A 68 10.83 11.92 13.64
N SER A 69 10.91 12.48 14.82
CA SER A 69 10.96 13.95 14.99
C SER A 69 12.16 14.59 14.30
N THR A 70 13.23 13.84 14.07
CA THR A 70 14.42 14.30 13.37
C THR A 70 14.19 14.42 11.87
N THR A 71 13.62 13.39 11.25
CA THR A 71 13.39 13.33 9.81
C THR A 71 12.11 14.07 9.42
N ASN A 72 11.04 13.92 10.18
CA ASN A 72 9.75 14.59 9.94
C ASN A 72 9.60 15.89 10.74
N TRP A 73 10.69 16.62 10.96
CA TRP A 73 10.69 17.88 11.68
C TRP A 73 9.71 18.91 11.08
N HIS A 74 9.50 18.85 9.78
CA HIS A 74 8.58 19.69 9.01
C HIS A 74 7.13 19.19 9.05
N GLN A 75 6.85 18.00 9.60
CA GLN A 75 5.53 17.36 9.76
C GLN A 75 4.76 17.18 8.44
N ARG A 76 5.45 16.96 7.32
CA ARG A 76 4.87 16.79 5.99
C ARG A 76 4.77 15.32 5.53
N TRP A 77 5.54 14.43 6.16
CA TRP A 77 5.45 13.01 5.88
C TRP A 77 4.29 12.36 6.62
N ARG A 78 3.59 11.49 5.91
CA ARG A 78 2.62 10.54 6.47
C ARG A 78 3.02 9.14 6.06
N GLY A 79 2.87 8.19 6.96
CA GLY A 79 3.12 6.78 6.69
C GLY A 79 1.84 6.05 6.34
N SER A 80 2.02 4.90 5.70
CA SER A 80 0.99 3.90 5.48
C SER A 80 1.29 2.69 6.36
N ILE A 81 0.29 2.21 7.09
CA ILE A 81 0.38 0.97 7.89
C ILE A 81 0.40 -0.21 6.92
N SER A 82 1.57 -0.79 6.69
CA SER A 82 1.69 -2.01 5.88
C SER A 82 1.11 -3.19 6.62
N VAL A 83 0.31 -4.00 5.95
CA VAL A 83 -0.30 -5.20 6.53
C VAL A 83 -0.19 -6.40 5.58
N ALA A 84 -0.13 -7.58 6.15
CA ALA A 84 -0.08 -8.85 5.43
C ALA A 84 -1.49 -9.39 5.23
N ILE A 85 -2.03 -9.28 4.03
CA ILE A 85 -3.37 -9.84 3.70
C ILE A 85 -3.41 -11.37 3.73
N GLU A 86 -2.24 -12.02 3.73
CA GLU A 86 -2.07 -13.46 3.92
C GLU A 86 -2.40 -13.93 5.34
N ASP A 87 -2.33 -13.02 6.33
CA ASP A 87 -2.74 -13.22 7.72
C ASP A 87 -3.67 -12.09 8.15
N PRO A 88 -4.98 -12.14 7.82
CA PRO A 88 -5.91 -11.05 8.11
C PRO A 88 -6.04 -10.72 9.60
N GLU A 89 -5.93 -11.71 10.47
CA GLU A 89 -5.93 -11.49 11.93
C GLU A 89 -4.63 -10.78 12.39
N GLY A 90 -3.49 -11.16 11.84
CA GLY A 90 -2.23 -10.46 12.05
C GLY A 90 -2.25 -9.04 11.52
N ALA A 91 -2.85 -8.85 10.36
CA ALA A 91 -3.08 -7.53 9.76
C ALA A 91 -3.92 -6.64 10.68
N ALA A 92 -5.02 -7.16 11.22
CA ALA A 92 -5.87 -6.43 12.16
C ALA A 92 -5.10 -6.01 13.43
N ARG A 93 -4.29 -6.91 13.99
CA ARG A 93 -3.43 -6.58 15.15
C ARG A 93 -2.41 -5.47 14.83
N GLU A 94 -1.85 -5.47 13.64
CA GLU A 94 -0.90 -4.44 13.22
C GLU A 94 -1.61 -3.09 13.03
N ILE A 95 -2.83 -3.08 12.46
CA ILE A 95 -3.67 -1.87 12.38
C ILE A 95 -3.94 -1.32 13.78
N GLU A 96 -4.39 -2.15 14.72
CA GLU A 96 -4.67 -1.75 16.10
C GLU A 96 -3.45 -1.11 16.77
N LYS A 97 -2.27 -1.64 16.53
CA LYS A 97 -1.01 -1.13 17.09
C LYS A 97 -0.69 0.28 16.60
N TRP A 98 -0.91 0.57 15.32
CA TRP A 98 -0.49 1.82 14.69
C TRP A 98 -1.60 2.85 14.54
N ALA A 99 -2.86 2.49 14.76
CA ALA A 99 -4.02 3.35 14.53
C ALA A 99 -4.00 4.69 15.30
N GLY A 100 -3.32 4.74 16.46
CA GLY A 100 -3.16 5.96 17.25
C GLY A 100 -1.93 6.80 16.92
N HIS A 101 -1.12 6.38 15.94
CA HIS A 101 0.10 7.08 15.58
C HIS A 101 -0.21 8.38 14.82
N PRO A 102 0.34 9.56 15.22
CA PRO A 102 -0.08 10.85 14.67
C PRO A 102 0.24 11.06 13.18
N TYR A 103 1.15 10.28 12.65
CA TYR A 103 1.60 10.40 11.26
C TYR A 103 1.26 9.18 10.39
N MET A 104 0.69 8.11 10.92
CA MET A 104 0.15 7.01 10.12
C MET A 104 -1.24 7.40 9.62
N ALA A 105 -1.39 7.59 8.30
CA ALA A 105 -2.58 8.20 7.70
C ALA A 105 -3.53 7.18 7.05
N GLN A 106 -3.04 6.03 6.67
CA GLN A 106 -3.81 5.01 5.97
C GLN A 106 -3.25 3.60 6.21
N ILE A 107 -4.03 2.60 5.84
CA ILE A 107 -3.62 1.19 5.79
C ILE A 107 -3.23 0.89 4.35
N LEU A 108 -2.11 0.20 4.14
CA LEU A 108 -1.65 -0.19 2.81
C LEU A 108 -1.79 -1.70 2.60
N ILE A 109 -2.59 -2.07 1.61
CA ILE A 109 -2.78 -3.45 1.16
C ILE A 109 -2.38 -3.62 -0.30
N LYS A 110 -2.10 -4.85 -0.72
CA LYS A 110 -1.83 -5.18 -2.12
C LYS A 110 -3.11 -5.51 -2.90
N ALA A 111 -3.08 -5.24 -4.21
CA ALA A 111 -4.23 -5.39 -5.10
C ALA A 111 -4.57 -6.83 -5.49
N GLU A 112 -3.69 -7.81 -5.25
CA GLU A 112 -3.81 -9.18 -5.78
C GLU A 112 -4.13 -10.24 -4.73
N PRO A 113 -5.15 -10.07 -3.88
CA PRO A 113 -5.53 -11.12 -2.96
C PRO A 113 -6.21 -12.29 -3.69
N ARG A 114 -6.03 -13.47 -3.15
CA ARG A 114 -6.82 -14.65 -3.53
C ARG A 114 -7.26 -15.38 -2.27
N PRO A 115 -8.56 -15.46 -2.04
CA PRO A 115 -9.69 -14.94 -2.84
C PRO A 115 -9.75 -13.41 -2.91
N SER A 116 -10.75 -12.89 -3.63
CA SER A 116 -11.00 -11.45 -3.76
C SER A 116 -11.38 -10.79 -2.43
N TRP A 117 -11.28 -9.46 -2.34
CA TRP A 117 -11.49 -8.70 -1.09
C TRP A 117 -12.88 -8.83 -0.47
N GLY A 118 -13.87 -9.26 -1.23
CA GLY A 118 -15.22 -9.53 -0.71
C GLY A 118 -15.31 -10.77 0.18
N ASP A 119 -14.32 -11.67 0.12
CA ASP A 119 -14.31 -12.88 0.94
C ASP A 119 -14.26 -12.53 2.44
N PRO A 120 -15.14 -13.16 3.27
CA PRO A 120 -15.23 -12.87 4.71
C PRO A 120 -13.94 -13.05 5.50
N ARG A 121 -12.94 -13.75 4.96
CA ARG A 121 -11.62 -13.87 5.62
C ARG A 121 -10.94 -12.54 5.85
N TYR A 122 -11.26 -11.51 5.04
CA TYR A 122 -10.70 -10.16 5.17
C TYR A 122 -11.50 -9.26 6.13
N ASP A 123 -12.62 -9.72 6.65
CA ASP A 123 -13.44 -8.97 7.60
C ASP A 123 -12.65 -8.41 8.80
N PRO A 124 -11.63 -9.11 9.37
CA PRO A 124 -10.81 -8.55 10.44
C PRO A 124 -10.12 -7.24 10.05
N ILE A 125 -9.65 -7.12 8.79
CA ILE A 125 -9.01 -5.91 8.26
C ILE A 125 -10.05 -4.78 8.15
N TRP A 126 -11.22 -5.07 7.56
CA TRP A 126 -12.28 -4.09 7.36
C TRP A 126 -12.84 -3.60 8.70
N GLN A 127 -12.99 -4.50 9.65
CA GLN A 127 -13.42 -4.16 11.01
C GLN A 127 -12.42 -3.24 11.71
N ALA A 128 -11.14 -3.55 11.67
CA ALA A 128 -10.09 -2.71 12.26
C ALA A 128 -10.03 -1.33 11.59
N ALA A 129 -10.09 -1.27 10.26
CA ALA A 129 -10.08 -0.02 9.50
C ALA A 129 -11.26 0.89 9.88
N THR A 130 -12.47 0.33 9.93
CA THR A 130 -13.68 1.09 10.29
C THR A 130 -13.71 1.50 11.75
N LYS A 131 -13.26 0.63 12.66
CA LYS A 131 -13.17 0.93 14.09
C LYS A 131 -12.31 2.15 14.39
N HIS A 132 -11.22 2.30 13.66
CA HIS A 132 -10.26 3.40 13.84
C HIS A 132 -10.45 4.55 12.84
N ASP A 133 -11.47 4.49 11.98
CA ASP A 133 -11.75 5.48 10.93
C ASP A 133 -10.58 5.72 9.98
N ILE A 134 -9.80 4.67 9.66
CA ILE A 134 -8.62 4.75 8.81
C ILE A 134 -8.98 4.28 7.39
N THR A 135 -8.58 5.05 6.39
CA THR A 135 -8.75 4.70 4.98
C THR A 135 -7.82 3.54 4.60
N VAL A 136 -8.30 2.61 3.79
CA VAL A 136 -7.50 1.55 3.21
C VAL A 136 -7.04 1.96 1.83
N SER A 137 -5.74 2.10 1.64
CA SER A 137 -5.08 2.30 0.35
C SER A 137 -4.74 0.94 -0.24
N CYS A 138 -5.04 0.79 -1.50
CA CYS A 138 -4.69 -0.40 -2.25
C CYS A 138 -3.73 -0.05 -3.37
N HIS A 139 -2.54 -0.62 -3.32
CA HIS A 139 -1.53 -0.44 -4.36
C HIS A 139 -1.28 -1.76 -5.09
N LEU A 140 -0.98 -1.67 -6.39
CA LEU A 140 -0.53 -2.85 -7.13
C LEU A 140 0.78 -3.39 -6.51
N ALA A 141 0.89 -4.70 -6.37
CA ALA A 141 2.12 -5.34 -5.91
C ALA A 141 2.99 -5.70 -7.11
N ARG A 142 4.12 -5.04 -7.23
CA ARG A 142 5.13 -5.43 -8.21
C ARG A 142 5.85 -6.70 -7.73
N GLY A 143 5.66 -7.80 -8.39
CA GLY A 143 6.44 -9.02 -8.09
C GLY A 143 5.75 -10.33 -8.39
N SER A 144 4.48 -10.32 -8.65
CA SER A 144 3.79 -11.56 -9.00
C SER A 144 3.10 -11.47 -10.36
N PHE A 145 3.88 -11.40 -11.44
CA PHE A 145 3.37 -11.72 -12.79
C PHE A 145 2.57 -13.03 -12.81
N GLU A 146 2.84 -13.91 -11.86
CA GLU A 146 2.12 -15.17 -11.66
C GLU A 146 0.70 -15.01 -11.08
N THR A 147 0.40 -13.85 -10.51
CA THR A 147 -0.89 -13.60 -9.85
C THR A 147 -1.77 -12.60 -10.62
N LEU A 148 -1.23 -11.89 -11.59
CA LEU A 148 -2.06 -11.07 -12.46
C LEU A 148 -3.04 -11.96 -13.22
N PRO A 149 -4.32 -11.62 -13.21
CA PRO A 149 -5.25 -12.30 -14.10
C PRO A 149 -4.77 -12.08 -15.52
N ILE A 150 -4.48 -13.17 -16.23
CA ILE A 150 -4.23 -13.10 -17.67
C ILE A 150 -5.50 -12.52 -18.28
N PRO A 151 -5.42 -11.37 -18.99
CA PRO A 151 -6.59 -10.83 -19.65
C PRO A 151 -7.20 -11.92 -20.55
N PRO A 152 -8.53 -11.95 -20.72
CA PRO A 152 -9.19 -12.94 -21.58
C PRO A 152 -8.64 -12.99 -23.02
N VAL A 153 -7.96 -11.93 -23.44
CA VAL A 153 -7.37 -11.78 -24.77
C VAL A 153 -5.89 -12.22 -24.85
N GLY A 154 -5.33 -12.76 -23.74
CA GLY A 154 -3.94 -13.23 -23.68
C GLY A 154 -2.96 -12.25 -23.04
N PHE A 155 -1.66 -12.52 -23.20
CA PHE A 155 -0.62 -11.67 -22.65
C PHE A 155 -0.49 -10.36 -23.43
N PRO A 156 -0.32 -9.21 -22.73
CA PRO A 156 -0.08 -7.94 -23.37
C PRO A 156 1.26 -7.94 -24.14
N SER A 157 1.25 -7.36 -25.32
CA SER A 157 2.44 -7.25 -26.17
C SER A 157 3.32 -6.04 -25.82
N TYR A 158 2.72 -5.03 -25.22
CA TYR A 158 3.37 -3.76 -24.90
C TYR A 158 3.17 -3.39 -23.44
N ASN A 159 4.08 -2.57 -22.90
CA ASN A 159 4.00 -2.11 -21.52
C ASN A 159 2.70 -1.33 -21.20
N HIS A 160 2.16 -0.62 -22.18
CA HIS A 160 0.88 0.09 -22.03
C HIS A 160 -0.29 -0.88 -21.80
N ASP A 161 -0.33 -1.98 -22.57
CA ASP A 161 -1.36 -3.01 -22.41
C ASP A 161 -1.27 -3.67 -21.03
N PHE A 162 -0.04 -3.85 -20.55
CA PHE A 162 0.25 -4.38 -19.23
C PHE A 162 -0.27 -3.43 -18.12
N MET A 163 -0.01 -2.13 -18.25
CA MET A 163 -0.47 -1.13 -17.26
C MET A 163 -1.99 -1.06 -17.18
N VAL A 164 -2.70 -1.17 -18.31
CA VAL A 164 -4.18 -1.21 -18.32
C VAL A 164 -4.74 -2.44 -17.59
N SER A 165 -4.00 -3.55 -17.55
CA SER A 165 -4.42 -4.77 -16.85
C SER A 165 -4.59 -4.57 -15.33
N TYR A 166 -3.88 -3.62 -14.74
CA TYR A 166 -4.03 -3.28 -13.32
C TYR A 166 -5.38 -2.65 -13.01
N SER A 167 -5.87 -1.77 -13.88
CA SER A 167 -7.20 -1.18 -13.74
C SER A 167 -8.30 -2.23 -13.76
N LEU A 168 -8.16 -3.27 -14.59
CA LEU A 168 -9.10 -4.40 -14.60
C LEU A 168 -9.06 -5.22 -13.30
N LEU A 169 -7.89 -5.41 -12.74
CA LEU A 169 -7.74 -6.08 -11.44
C LEU A 169 -8.44 -5.28 -10.33
N ALA A 170 -8.19 -3.98 -10.27
CA ALA A 170 -8.84 -3.09 -9.31
C ALA A 170 -10.36 -3.10 -9.46
N ALA A 171 -10.87 -3.04 -10.71
CA ALA A 171 -12.30 -3.12 -10.98
C ALA A 171 -12.91 -4.43 -10.46
N ASN A 172 -12.24 -5.57 -10.66
CA ASN A 172 -12.69 -6.86 -10.12
C ASN A 172 -12.74 -6.87 -8.59
N GLN A 173 -11.75 -6.27 -7.92
CA GLN A 173 -11.73 -6.16 -6.46
C GLN A 173 -12.87 -5.26 -5.93
N VAL A 174 -13.12 -4.12 -6.58
CA VAL A 174 -14.24 -3.24 -6.22
C VAL A 174 -15.58 -3.96 -6.42
N MET A 175 -15.74 -4.68 -7.51
CA MET A 175 -16.95 -5.48 -7.76
C MET A 175 -17.15 -6.52 -6.66
N SER A 176 -16.10 -7.21 -6.23
CA SER A 176 -16.17 -8.17 -5.12
C SER A 176 -16.61 -7.49 -3.82
N LEU A 177 -16.03 -6.34 -3.46
CA LEU A 177 -16.45 -5.57 -2.28
C LEU A 177 -17.95 -5.21 -2.30
N ILE A 178 -18.46 -4.86 -3.48
CA ILE A 178 -19.87 -4.48 -3.66
C ILE A 178 -20.78 -5.72 -3.62
N PHE A 179 -20.52 -6.71 -4.46
CA PHE A 179 -21.42 -7.86 -4.62
C PHE A 179 -21.40 -8.81 -3.42
N ASP A 180 -20.29 -8.90 -2.71
CA ASP A 180 -20.19 -9.67 -1.47
C ASP A 180 -20.63 -8.87 -0.23
N GLY A 181 -21.16 -7.65 -0.43
CA GLY A 181 -21.80 -6.85 0.60
C GLY A 181 -20.84 -6.31 1.68
N VAL A 182 -19.57 -6.06 1.35
CA VAL A 182 -18.59 -5.52 2.31
C VAL A 182 -19.01 -4.13 2.78
N PHE A 183 -19.42 -3.26 1.85
CA PHE A 183 -19.86 -1.91 2.21
C PHE A 183 -21.19 -1.88 2.99
N ASP A 184 -22.03 -2.93 2.87
CA ASP A 184 -23.21 -3.09 3.72
C ASP A 184 -22.84 -3.48 5.14
N ARG A 185 -21.84 -4.36 5.31
CA ARG A 185 -21.32 -4.76 6.62
C ARG A 185 -20.48 -3.66 7.28
N TYR A 186 -19.75 -2.88 6.47
CA TYR A 186 -18.81 -1.83 6.91
C TYR A 186 -19.10 -0.51 6.19
N PRO A 187 -20.22 0.17 6.51
CA PRO A 187 -20.69 1.33 5.72
C PRO A 187 -19.79 2.57 5.82
N THR A 188 -18.88 2.62 6.78
CA THR A 188 -17.89 3.70 6.90
C THR A 188 -16.53 3.35 6.30
N LEU A 189 -16.38 2.15 5.74
CA LEU A 189 -15.13 1.74 5.10
C LEU A 189 -14.83 2.62 3.87
N ARG A 190 -13.62 3.13 3.81
CA ARG A 190 -13.10 3.89 2.68
C ARG A 190 -11.95 3.16 2.02
N ILE A 191 -12.04 2.96 0.72
CA ILE A 191 -10.99 2.34 -0.10
C ILE A 191 -10.47 3.36 -1.10
N VAL A 192 -9.16 3.48 -1.21
CA VAL A 192 -8.48 4.28 -2.22
C VAL A 192 -7.67 3.35 -3.11
N LEU A 193 -7.84 3.46 -4.40
CA LEU A 193 -7.07 2.72 -5.40
C LEU A 193 -5.90 3.61 -5.85
N VAL A 194 -4.69 3.10 -5.73
CA VAL A 194 -3.46 3.83 -6.04
C VAL A 194 -2.77 3.17 -7.22
N GLU A 195 -2.47 3.94 -8.25
CA GLU A 195 -1.82 3.51 -9.49
C GLU A 195 -2.61 2.41 -10.25
N HIS A 196 -3.94 2.59 -10.38
CA HIS A 196 -4.85 1.66 -11.05
C HIS A 196 -5.58 2.29 -12.24
#